data_5f147b885d05ada50cc4319b0083c1d9
#
_entry.id   5f147b885d05ada50cc4319b0083c1d9
#
_cell.length_a   1.000
_cell.length_b   1.000
_cell.length_c   1.000
_cell.angle_alpha   90.00
_cell.angle_beta   90.00
_cell.angle_gamma   90.00
#
_symmetry.space_group_name_H-M   'P 1'
#
loop_
_entity.id
_entity.type
_entity.pdbx_description
1 polymer ?
#
loop_
_entity_poly.entity_id
_entity_poly.type
_entity_poly.pdbx_seq_one_letter_code
_entity_poly.pdbx_strand_id
1 'polypeptide(L)'
;MRITLRQLTIFRLVAQTGTTASAAGALALSQSATSAAINELERLLDLQVFDRVGKHLQLNDNGRALLPTAIAVLDGAQSIERWASDRESQIGALRIGASTTIGNYLMPEILAGFRAQLSAKAQQTLKSTVTIANTSVIAAKVAAWELDMGLIEGPCHEPDLAATPWREDELIVVAAPGHPIVVAARGRKISLQALREATWLLRETGSGTREITDQLLIPHLHRLRPGMEFGSSEAIKRAAASGLGITCLSHCVVEDLLQAGSLVAPATQLPRLTRQFNLLVPGKKRLTRGMDLLIRYLERECAE
;
A
#
# COMPACT_ATOMS: atom_id res chain seq x y z
N MET A 1 25.98 -8.77 25.77
CA MET A 1 25.46 -8.03 24.61
C MET A 1 25.83 -6.56 24.81
N ARG A 2 26.43 -5.90 23.81
CA ARG A 2 26.96 -4.52 23.98
C ARG A 2 25.97 -3.44 23.49
N ILE A 3 25.09 -3.78 22.55
CA ILE A 3 24.09 -2.87 21.99
C ILE A 3 22.86 -2.86 22.90
N THR A 4 22.28 -1.67 23.13
CA THR A 4 21.09 -1.47 23.97
C THR A 4 19.85 -1.16 23.13
N LEU A 5 18.66 -1.51 23.60
CA LEU A 5 17.39 -1.13 22.97
C LEU A 5 17.24 0.39 22.83
N ARG A 6 17.79 1.15 23.79
CA ARG A 6 17.79 2.61 23.72
C ARG A 6 18.58 3.15 22.52
N GLN A 7 19.76 2.57 22.23
CA GLN A 7 20.54 2.94 21.05
C GLN A 7 19.80 2.61 19.76
N LEU A 8 19.15 1.43 19.68
CA LEU A 8 18.34 1.06 18.50
C LEU A 8 17.13 1.97 18.33
N THR A 9 16.47 2.39 19.43
CA THR A 9 15.36 3.35 19.39
C THR A 9 15.82 4.70 18.85
N ILE A 10 16.96 5.20 19.35
CA ILE A 10 17.56 6.46 18.88
C ILE A 10 17.95 6.35 17.41
N PHE A 11 18.61 5.27 17.01
CA PHE A 11 18.98 5.01 15.61
C PHE A 11 17.76 5.06 14.68
N ARG A 12 16.67 4.34 15.02
CA ARG A 12 15.43 4.35 14.25
C ARG A 12 14.84 5.76 14.11
N LEU A 13 14.77 6.52 15.21
CA LEU A 13 14.22 7.87 15.19
C LEU A 13 15.07 8.86 14.40
N VAL A 14 16.40 8.76 14.48
CA VAL A 14 17.29 9.57 13.65
C VAL A 14 17.12 9.21 12.17
N ALA A 15 16.96 7.94 11.84
CA ALA A 15 16.67 7.48 10.47
C ALA A 15 15.36 8.07 9.93
N GLN A 16 14.33 8.18 10.77
CA GLN A 16 13.02 8.73 10.41
C GLN A 16 12.99 10.26 10.32
N THR A 17 13.70 10.94 11.22
CA THR A 17 13.62 12.40 11.35
C THR A 17 14.74 13.14 10.60
N GLY A 18 15.78 12.44 10.21
CA GLY A 18 16.93 12.99 9.51
C GLY A 18 17.86 13.86 10.36
N THR A 19 17.56 14.09 11.65
CA THR A 19 18.42 14.90 12.53
C THR A 19 18.44 14.37 13.98
N THR A 20 19.60 14.53 14.66
CA THR A 20 19.70 14.20 16.09
C THR A 20 18.86 15.13 16.96
N ALA A 21 18.65 16.38 16.54
CA ALA A 21 17.84 17.36 17.28
C ALA A 21 16.35 16.97 17.31
N SER A 22 15.79 16.59 16.16
CA SER A 22 14.39 16.14 16.06
C SER A 22 14.15 14.83 16.81
N ALA A 23 15.08 13.87 16.67
CA ALA A 23 15.03 12.60 17.42
C ALA A 23 15.14 12.82 18.95
N ALA A 24 15.98 13.75 19.37
CA ALA A 24 16.13 14.13 20.79
C ALA A 24 14.82 14.70 21.36
N GLY A 25 14.17 15.61 20.62
CA GLY A 25 12.86 16.16 21.01
C GLY A 25 11.79 15.08 21.19
N ALA A 26 11.73 14.11 20.27
CA ALA A 26 10.77 13.01 20.34
C ALA A 26 10.98 12.06 21.53
N LEU A 27 12.21 11.99 22.06
CA LEU A 27 12.58 11.11 23.18
C LEU A 27 12.76 11.84 24.52
N ALA A 28 12.50 13.16 24.55
CA ALA A 28 12.80 14.01 25.70
C ALA A 28 14.27 13.88 26.18
N LEU A 29 15.20 13.82 25.22
CA LEU A 29 16.65 13.75 25.45
C LEU A 29 17.33 15.05 25.04
N SER A 30 18.59 15.24 25.49
CA SER A 30 19.43 16.27 24.89
C SER A 30 19.99 15.81 23.53
N GLN A 31 20.24 16.77 22.62
CA GLN A 31 20.86 16.49 21.34
C GLN A 31 22.25 15.83 21.51
N SER A 32 23.02 16.25 22.52
CA SER A 32 24.33 15.67 22.82
C SER A 32 24.24 14.20 23.22
N ALA A 33 23.26 13.83 24.07
CA ALA A 33 23.02 12.44 24.46
C ALA A 33 22.58 11.59 23.26
N THR A 34 21.75 12.15 22.37
CA THR A 34 21.30 11.47 21.14
C THR A 34 22.48 11.24 20.19
N SER A 35 23.33 12.24 19.99
CA SER A 35 24.54 12.12 19.15
C SER A 35 25.53 11.11 19.76
N ALA A 36 25.75 11.16 21.08
CA ALA A 36 26.65 10.22 21.75
C ALA A 36 26.15 8.77 21.62
N ALA A 37 24.83 8.54 21.69
CA ALA A 37 24.24 7.21 21.52
C ALA A 37 24.43 6.65 20.10
N ILE A 38 24.31 7.49 19.06
CA ILE A 38 24.60 7.08 17.67
C ILE A 38 26.07 6.75 17.51
N ASN A 39 26.95 7.65 17.94
CA ASN A 39 28.40 7.44 17.83
C ASN A 39 28.84 6.15 18.56
N GLU A 40 28.27 5.88 19.74
CA GLU A 40 28.56 4.65 20.49
C GLU A 40 28.02 3.41 19.80
N LEU A 41 26.82 3.48 19.18
CA LEU A 41 26.30 2.39 18.36
C LEU A 41 27.23 2.06 17.20
N GLU A 42 27.66 3.10 16.44
CA GLU A 42 28.59 2.97 15.32
C GLU A 42 29.95 2.39 15.79
N ARG A 43 30.46 2.87 16.92
CA ARG A 43 31.68 2.34 17.52
C ARG A 43 31.57 0.85 17.93
N LEU A 44 30.41 0.45 18.49
CA LEU A 44 30.18 -0.94 18.88
C LEU A 44 30.02 -1.89 17.71
N LEU A 45 29.53 -1.38 16.58
CA LEU A 45 29.36 -2.12 15.34
C LEU A 45 30.61 -2.10 14.45
N ASP A 46 31.55 -1.20 14.75
CA ASP A 46 32.70 -0.88 13.88
C ASP A 46 32.26 -0.49 12.46
N LEU A 47 31.12 0.22 12.35
CA LEU A 47 30.50 0.65 11.11
C LEU A 47 29.85 2.01 11.28
N GLN A 48 29.93 2.88 10.28
CA GLN A 48 29.07 4.05 10.19
C GLN A 48 27.72 3.65 9.57
N VAL A 49 26.63 4.16 10.13
CA VAL A 49 25.26 3.87 9.67
C VAL A 49 24.58 5.11 9.09
N PHE A 50 25.18 6.29 9.25
CA PHE A 50 24.72 7.54 8.67
C PHE A 50 25.83 8.26 7.91
N ASP A 51 25.44 8.91 6.80
CA ASP A 51 26.23 9.93 6.13
C ASP A 51 25.74 11.31 6.55
N ARG A 52 26.67 12.26 6.70
CA ARG A 52 26.35 13.66 6.98
C ARG A 52 26.20 14.44 5.68
N VAL A 53 24.99 14.93 5.44
CA VAL A 53 24.67 15.80 4.30
C VAL A 53 24.23 17.16 4.84
N GLY A 54 25.17 18.08 4.99
CA GLY A 54 24.94 19.38 5.63
C GLY A 54 24.57 19.23 7.11
N LYS A 55 23.35 19.62 7.47
CA LYS A 55 22.79 19.48 8.84
C LYS A 55 21.98 18.20 9.05
N HIS A 56 21.83 17.37 8.01
CA HIS A 56 21.04 16.14 8.05
C HIS A 56 21.92 14.90 8.13
N LEU A 57 21.34 13.85 8.74
CA LEU A 57 21.86 12.50 8.77
C LEU A 57 21.01 11.63 7.84
N GLN A 58 21.63 11.04 6.83
CA GLN A 58 20.98 10.11 5.91
C GLN A 58 21.54 8.71 6.13
N LEU A 59 20.66 7.70 6.10
CA LEU A 59 21.11 6.31 6.17
C LEU A 59 22.01 6.00 4.97
N ASN A 60 23.23 5.53 5.26
CA ASN A 60 24.07 4.90 4.26
C ASN A 60 23.68 3.42 4.02
N ASP A 61 24.41 2.67 3.22
CA ASP A 61 24.09 1.27 2.93
C ASP A 61 24.08 0.39 4.18
N ASN A 62 25.02 0.61 5.10
CA ASN A 62 25.04 -0.11 6.37
C ASN A 62 23.80 0.20 7.23
N GLY A 63 23.41 1.48 7.29
CA GLY A 63 22.23 1.92 8.02
C GLY A 63 20.94 1.34 7.42
N ARG A 64 20.83 1.30 6.10
CA ARG A 64 19.71 0.65 5.41
C ARG A 64 19.64 -0.85 5.70
N ALA A 65 20.77 -1.52 5.73
CA ALA A 65 20.84 -2.95 6.07
C ALA A 65 20.53 -3.21 7.56
N LEU A 66 20.97 -2.32 8.47
CA LEU A 66 20.73 -2.45 9.90
C LEU A 66 19.27 -2.16 10.30
N LEU A 67 18.60 -1.21 9.63
CA LEU A 67 17.30 -0.69 10.06
C LEU A 67 16.23 -1.78 10.20
N PRO A 68 16.05 -2.72 9.27
CA PRO A 68 15.08 -3.81 9.42
C PRO A 68 15.34 -4.67 10.66
N THR A 69 16.62 -4.98 10.91
CA THR A 69 17.02 -5.77 12.07
C THR A 69 16.80 -5.02 13.38
N ALA A 70 17.13 -3.73 13.42
CA ALA A 70 16.88 -2.87 14.59
C ALA A 70 15.39 -2.79 14.92
N ILE A 71 14.53 -2.62 13.93
CA ILE A 71 13.07 -2.60 14.11
C ILE A 71 12.58 -3.96 14.63
N ALA A 72 13.04 -5.08 14.06
CA ALA A 72 12.64 -6.41 14.51
C ALA A 72 13.02 -6.67 15.99
N VAL A 73 14.18 -6.20 16.44
CA VAL A 73 14.61 -6.30 17.84
C VAL A 73 13.71 -5.46 18.77
N LEU A 74 13.39 -4.23 18.36
CA LEU A 74 12.51 -3.35 19.13
C LEU A 74 11.09 -3.90 19.23
N ASP A 75 10.55 -4.41 18.12
CA ASP A 75 9.23 -5.05 18.09
C ASP A 75 9.20 -6.31 18.97
N GLY A 76 10.31 -7.10 18.96
CA GLY A 76 10.49 -8.25 19.84
C GLY A 76 10.50 -7.87 21.32
N ALA A 77 11.23 -6.81 21.68
CA ALA A 77 11.27 -6.30 23.04
C ALA A 77 9.89 -5.81 23.52
N GLN A 78 9.18 -5.06 22.69
CA GLN A 78 7.80 -4.64 22.99
C GLN A 78 6.83 -5.83 23.11
N SER A 79 7.09 -6.92 22.38
CA SER A 79 6.27 -8.13 22.46
C SER A 79 6.48 -8.85 23.80
N ILE A 80 7.71 -8.82 24.35
CA ILE A 80 8.01 -9.37 25.67
C ILE A 80 7.31 -8.56 26.77
N GLU A 81 7.37 -7.23 26.72
CA GLU A 81 6.69 -6.36 27.68
C GLU A 81 5.17 -6.57 27.67
N ARG A 82 4.59 -6.73 26.48
CA ARG A 82 3.16 -7.03 26.30
C ARG A 82 2.77 -8.42 26.73
N TRP A 83 3.65 -9.42 26.49
CA TRP A 83 3.41 -10.80 26.94
C TRP A 83 3.34 -10.93 28.46
N ALA A 84 4.08 -10.09 29.17
CA ALA A 84 4.05 -10.05 30.64
C ALA A 84 2.76 -9.45 31.21
N SER A 85 2.04 -8.61 30.43
CA SER A 85 0.88 -7.86 30.91
C SER A 85 -0.48 -8.49 30.60
N ASP A 86 -0.67 -9.20 29.50
CA ASP A 86 -1.94 -9.93 29.20
C ASP A 86 -1.95 -10.64 27.84
N ARG A 87 -2.30 -11.93 27.82
CA ARG A 87 -2.37 -12.72 26.59
C ARG A 87 -3.47 -12.29 25.61
N GLU A 88 -4.56 -11.68 26.09
CA GLU A 88 -5.69 -11.26 25.23
C GLU A 88 -5.50 -9.87 24.61
N SER A 89 -4.67 -9.01 25.21
CA SER A 89 -4.40 -7.66 24.69
C SER A 89 -3.32 -7.60 23.60
N GLN A 90 -2.80 -8.73 23.13
CA GLN A 90 -1.61 -8.86 22.29
C GLN A 90 -1.82 -8.54 20.78
N ILE A 91 -2.95 -7.95 20.35
CA ILE A 91 -3.12 -7.63 18.93
C ILE A 91 -2.16 -6.51 18.51
N GLY A 92 -1.86 -5.60 19.42
CA GLY A 92 -0.92 -4.49 19.15
C GLY A 92 -1.45 -3.45 18.16
N ALA A 93 -0.57 -2.54 17.78
CA ALA A 93 -0.87 -1.60 16.71
C ALA A 93 -0.59 -2.25 15.34
N LEU A 94 -1.51 -2.09 14.38
CA LEU A 94 -1.36 -2.51 13.00
C LEU A 94 -1.19 -1.29 12.10
N ARG A 95 -0.08 -1.20 11.38
CA ARG A 95 0.17 -0.19 10.36
C ARG A 95 -0.03 -0.84 9.00
N ILE A 96 -1.19 -0.63 8.40
CA ILE A 96 -1.62 -1.28 7.18
C ILE A 96 -1.47 -0.30 6.02
N GLY A 97 -0.85 -0.72 4.93
CA GLY A 97 -0.88 -0.03 3.66
C GLY A 97 -1.96 -0.59 2.76
N ALA A 98 -2.59 0.26 1.97
CA ALA A 98 -3.52 -0.19 0.93
C ALA A 98 -3.36 0.67 -0.32
N SER A 99 -3.34 0.04 -1.49
CA SER A 99 -3.44 0.78 -2.75
C SER A 99 -4.80 1.45 -2.86
N THR A 100 -4.92 2.45 -3.73
CA THR A 100 -6.08 3.36 -3.74
C THR A 100 -7.42 2.63 -3.97
N THR A 101 -7.47 1.62 -4.82
CA THR A 101 -8.69 0.82 -5.01
C THR A 101 -9.04 0.06 -3.74
N ILE A 102 -8.10 -0.70 -3.21
CA ILE A 102 -8.33 -1.52 -2.01
C ILE A 102 -8.65 -0.63 -0.80
N GLY A 103 -7.86 0.44 -0.62
CA GLY A 103 -7.99 1.35 0.52
C GLY A 103 -9.34 2.06 0.60
N ASN A 104 -9.85 2.51 -0.55
CA ASN A 104 -11.08 3.29 -0.59
C ASN A 104 -12.36 2.42 -0.63
N TYR A 105 -12.30 1.25 -1.27
CA TYR A 105 -13.51 0.48 -1.59
C TYR A 105 -13.63 -0.84 -0.82
N LEU A 106 -12.51 -1.43 -0.37
CA LEU A 106 -12.53 -2.73 0.30
C LEU A 106 -12.09 -2.65 1.77
N MET A 107 -11.12 -1.80 2.08
CA MET A 107 -10.53 -1.74 3.42
C MET A 107 -11.53 -1.42 4.54
N PRO A 108 -12.52 -0.53 4.36
CA PRO A 108 -13.52 -0.26 5.40
C PRO A 108 -14.29 -1.53 5.81
N GLU A 109 -14.76 -2.32 4.84
CA GLU A 109 -15.49 -3.57 5.08
C GLU A 109 -14.60 -4.64 5.68
N ILE A 110 -13.38 -4.79 5.16
CA ILE A 110 -12.36 -5.70 5.71
C ILE A 110 -12.11 -5.41 7.17
N LEU A 111 -11.90 -4.14 7.54
CA LEU A 111 -11.64 -3.77 8.93
C LEU A 111 -12.86 -3.93 9.82
N ALA A 112 -14.05 -3.65 9.32
CA ALA A 112 -15.31 -3.87 10.05
C ALA A 112 -15.50 -5.36 10.35
N GLY A 113 -15.38 -6.23 9.35
CA GLY A 113 -15.50 -7.68 9.49
C GLY A 113 -14.40 -8.26 10.38
N PHE A 114 -13.15 -7.85 10.17
CA PHE A 114 -12.04 -8.26 11.04
C PHE A 114 -12.29 -7.88 12.50
N ARG A 115 -12.70 -6.63 12.76
CA ARG A 115 -12.98 -6.16 14.11
C ARG A 115 -14.12 -6.94 14.76
N ALA A 116 -15.17 -7.30 14.02
CA ALA A 116 -16.32 -8.06 14.53
C ALA A 116 -15.93 -9.47 15.02
N GLN A 117 -14.88 -10.06 14.48
CA GLN A 117 -14.36 -11.38 14.91
C GLN A 117 -13.48 -11.34 16.16
N LEU A 118 -13.09 -10.15 16.60
CA LEU A 118 -12.25 -9.99 17.78
C LEU A 118 -13.08 -10.01 19.06
N SER A 119 -12.49 -10.48 20.18
CA SER A 119 -13.09 -10.35 21.50
C SER A 119 -13.31 -8.87 21.87
N ALA A 120 -14.29 -8.56 22.72
CA ALA A 120 -14.56 -7.18 23.13
C ALA A 120 -13.34 -6.44 23.67
N LYS A 121 -12.47 -7.13 24.44
CA LYS A 121 -11.22 -6.59 24.95
C LYS A 121 -10.21 -6.29 23.83
N ALA A 122 -10.08 -7.18 22.86
CA ALA A 122 -9.22 -7.02 21.70
C ALA A 122 -9.69 -5.86 20.81
N GLN A 123 -11.00 -5.67 20.65
CA GLN A 123 -11.59 -4.53 19.92
C GLN A 123 -11.25 -3.17 20.56
N GLN A 124 -11.20 -3.12 21.89
CA GLN A 124 -10.85 -1.89 22.63
C GLN A 124 -9.36 -1.54 22.53
N THR A 125 -8.50 -2.54 22.41
CA THR A 125 -7.03 -2.36 22.40
C THR A 125 -6.45 -2.28 20.99
N LEU A 126 -7.18 -2.71 19.95
CA LEU A 126 -6.74 -2.63 18.58
C LEU A 126 -6.58 -1.18 18.13
N LYS A 127 -5.35 -0.77 17.87
CA LYS A 127 -5.04 0.48 17.19
C LYS A 127 -4.58 0.14 15.77
N SER A 128 -5.38 0.49 14.78
CA SER A 128 -5.01 0.31 13.39
C SER A 128 -4.85 1.67 12.71
N THR A 129 -3.80 1.80 11.93
CA THR A 129 -3.59 2.95 11.04
C THR A 129 -3.58 2.43 9.61
N VAL A 130 -4.37 3.03 8.74
CA VAL A 130 -4.39 2.70 7.32
C VAL A 130 -3.78 3.85 6.53
N THR A 131 -2.76 3.54 5.76
CA THR A 131 -2.15 4.46 4.80
C THR A 131 -2.62 4.09 3.41
N ILE A 132 -3.26 5.02 2.70
CA ILE A 132 -3.72 4.83 1.32
C ILE A 132 -2.82 5.62 0.40
N ALA A 133 -2.21 4.94 -0.58
CA ALA A 133 -1.37 5.55 -1.60
C ALA A 133 -1.37 4.66 -2.87
N ASN A 134 -0.58 4.97 -3.89
CA ASN A 134 -0.42 4.04 -5.02
C ASN A 134 0.46 2.83 -4.65
N THR A 135 0.45 1.82 -5.52
CA THR A 135 1.13 0.54 -5.28
C THR A 135 2.61 0.69 -4.95
N SER A 136 3.34 1.50 -5.72
CA SER A 136 4.78 1.67 -5.52
C SER A 136 5.10 2.33 -4.18
N VAL A 137 4.31 3.33 -3.75
CA VAL A 137 4.49 3.99 -2.46
C VAL A 137 4.18 3.05 -1.31
N ILE A 138 3.12 2.24 -1.41
CA ILE A 138 2.80 1.24 -0.37
C ILE A 138 3.89 0.19 -0.28
N ALA A 139 4.35 -0.36 -1.41
CA ALA A 139 5.42 -1.35 -1.43
C ALA A 139 6.72 -0.80 -0.81
N ALA A 140 7.14 0.42 -1.20
CA ALA A 140 8.31 1.07 -0.62
C ALA A 140 8.20 1.27 0.90
N LYS A 141 7.02 1.69 1.40
CA LYS A 141 6.78 1.86 2.84
C LYS A 141 6.79 0.54 3.62
N VAL A 142 6.31 -0.54 3.03
CA VAL A 142 6.40 -1.87 3.64
C VAL A 142 7.86 -2.34 3.64
N ALA A 143 8.60 -2.15 2.56
CA ALA A 143 10.02 -2.47 2.47
C ALA A 143 10.87 -1.66 3.47
N ALA A 144 10.53 -0.39 3.70
CA ALA A 144 11.15 0.49 4.69
C ALA A 144 10.69 0.23 6.14
N TRP A 145 9.80 -0.73 6.39
CA TRP A 145 9.25 -1.07 7.70
C TRP A 145 8.43 0.07 8.34
N GLU A 146 8.02 1.07 7.56
CA GLU A 146 7.09 2.10 8.00
C GLU A 146 5.68 1.51 8.18
N LEU A 147 5.33 0.51 7.36
CA LEU A 147 4.10 -0.26 7.44
C LEU A 147 4.41 -1.71 7.81
N ASP A 148 3.46 -2.37 8.47
CA ASP A 148 3.60 -3.76 8.87
C ASP A 148 3.28 -4.72 7.74
N MET A 149 2.32 -4.36 6.91
CA MET A 149 1.84 -5.10 5.76
C MET A 149 1.19 -4.16 4.74
N GLY A 150 1.02 -4.64 3.52
CA GLY A 150 0.36 -3.89 2.44
C GLY A 150 -0.62 -4.77 1.66
N LEU A 151 -1.70 -4.17 1.19
CA LEU A 151 -2.61 -4.76 0.21
C LEU A 151 -2.50 -3.94 -1.06
N ILE A 152 -2.05 -4.56 -2.14
CA ILE A 152 -1.79 -3.86 -3.40
C ILE A 152 -2.48 -4.52 -4.58
N GLU A 153 -2.68 -3.72 -5.59
CA GLU A 153 -3.10 -4.12 -6.92
C GLU A 153 -1.90 -4.20 -7.87
N GLY A 154 -1.84 -5.26 -8.66
CA GLY A 154 -0.75 -5.47 -9.60
C GLY A 154 0.53 -6.05 -8.96
N PRO A 155 1.64 -6.10 -9.71
CA PRO A 155 2.87 -6.71 -9.28
C PRO A 155 3.60 -5.89 -8.21
N CYS A 156 4.36 -6.59 -7.38
CA CYS A 156 5.30 -5.99 -6.45
C CYS A 156 6.71 -6.04 -7.05
N HIS A 157 7.37 -4.89 -7.12
CA HIS A 157 8.74 -4.78 -7.64
C HIS A 157 9.80 -4.71 -6.54
N GLU A 158 9.41 -4.77 -5.27
CA GLU A 158 10.33 -4.76 -4.13
C GLU A 158 10.81 -6.19 -3.83
N PRO A 159 12.11 -6.49 -4.02
CA PRO A 159 12.63 -7.86 -3.95
C PRO A 159 12.61 -8.44 -2.53
N ASP A 160 12.62 -7.58 -1.50
CA ASP A 160 12.64 -8.01 -0.10
C ASP A 160 11.24 -8.28 0.47
N LEU A 161 10.18 -8.09 -0.33
CA LEU A 161 8.81 -8.35 0.07
C LEU A 161 8.32 -9.70 -0.43
N ALA A 162 7.61 -10.42 0.44
CA ALA A 162 6.79 -11.54 0.03
C ALA A 162 5.44 -11.00 -0.45
N ALA A 163 5.10 -11.27 -1.71
CA ALA A 163 3.82 -10.95 -2.31
C ALA A 163 3.00 -12.23 -2.47
N THR A 164 1.88 -12.32 -1.77
CA THR A 164 0.98 -13.48 -1.82
C THR A 164 -0.33 -13.06 -2.51
N PRO A 165 -0.77 -13.75 -3.58
CA PRO A 165 -2.09 -13.52 -4.16
C PRO A 165 -3.17 -13.65 -3.09
N TRP A 166 -4.09 -12.68 -3.10
CA TRP A 166 -5.15 -12.64 -2.09
C TRP A 166 -6.54 -12.76 -2.72
N ARG A 167 -6.89 -11.89 -3.70
CA ARG A 167 -8.23 -11.84 -4.29
C ARG A 167 -8.14 -11.47 -5.76
N GLU A 168 -8.98 -12.11 -6.60
CA GLU A 168 -9.17 -11.69 -7.99
C GLU A 168 -10.06 -10.44 -8.06
N ASP A 169 -9.76 -9.55 -8.99
CA ASP A 169 -10.50 -8.33 -9.27
C ASP A 169 -10.73 -8.18 -10.78
N GLU A 170 -11.93 -7.77 -11.15
CA GLU A 170 -12.29 -7.55 -12.55
C GLU A 170 -12.14 -6.07 -12.93
N LEU A 171 -11.45 -5.83 -14.03
CA LEU A 171 -11.32 -4.52 -14.63
C LEU A 171 -12.32 -4.38 -15.79
N ILE A 172 -13.02 -3.27 -15.86
CA ILE A 172 -13.99 -3.00 -16.90
C ILE A 172 -13.74 -1.63 -17.54
N VAL A 173 -14.01 -1.56 -18.84
CA VAL A 173 -13.99 -0.30 -19.59
C VAL A 173 -15.30 0.43 -19.36
N VAL A 174 -15.21 1.69 -18.92
CA VAL A 174 -16.39 2.52 -18.63
C VAL A 174 -16.30 3.88 -19.29
N ALA A 175 -17.45 4.45 -19.57
CA ALA A 175 -17.61 5.80 -20.13
C ALA A 175 -18.95 6.41 -19.70
N ALA A 176 -19.12 7.70 -19.90
CA ALA A 176 -20.44 8.34 -19.79
C ALA A 176 -21.42 7.76 -20.84
N PRO A 177 -22.73 7.63 -20.54
CA PRO A 177 -23.72 7.13 -21.50
C PRO A 177 -23.75 7.93 -22.82
N GLY A 178 -23.53 9.24 -22.76
CA GLY A 178 -23.48 10.13 -23.91
C GLY A 178 -22.13 10.22 -24.62
N HIS A 179 -21.11 9.45 -24.16
CA HIS A 179 -19.80 9.51 -24.80
C HIS A 179 -19.86 9.02 -26.27
N PRO A 180 -19.19 9.70 -27.22
CA PRO A 180 -19.30 9.39 -28.66
C PRO A 180 -19.05 7.91 -28.98
N ILE A 181 -18.13 7.25 -28.32
CA ILE A 181 -17.80 5.83 -28.53
C ILE A 181 -18.98 4.91 -28.16
N VAL A 182 -19.72 5.26 -27.10
CA VAL A 182 -20.91 4.50 -26.64
C VAL A 182 -22.06 4.71 -27.61
N VAL A 183 -22.33 5.97 -27.95
CA VAL A 183 -23.41 6.34 -28.90
C VAL A 183 -23.18 5.70 -30.26
N ALA A 184 -21.94 5.75 -30.81
CA ALA A 184 -21.59 5.15 -32.08
C ALA A 184 -21.70 3.62 -32.09
N ALA A 185 -21.53 2.96 -30.96
CA ALA A 185 -21.65 1.52 -30.87
C ALA A 185 -23.09 1.02 -31.07
N ARG A 186 -24.11 1.81 -30.74
CA ARG A 186 -25.53 1.48 -30.88
C ARG A 186 -25.89 0.11 -30.27
N GLY A 187 -25.38 -0.18 -29.07
CA GLY A 187 -25.60 -1.45 -28.38
C GLY A 187 -24.73 -2.63 -28.90
N ARG A 188 -23.92 -2.43 -29.93
CA ARG A 188 -22.96 -3.45 -30.42
C ARG A 188 -21.66 -3.39 -29.62
N LYS A 189 -20.84 -4.45 -29.74
CA LYS A 189 -19.50 -4.47 -29.14
C LYS A 189 -18.63 -3.37 -29.76
N ILE A 190 -17.98 -2.56 -28.92
CA ILE A 190 -17.00 -1.57 -29.34
C ILE A 190 -15.77 -2.29 -29.90
N SER A 191 -15.36 -1.92 -31.10
CA SER A 191 -14.20 -2.52 -31.78
C SER A 191 -12.88 -2.12 -31.12
N LEU A 192 -11.84 -2.97 -31.30
CA LEU A 192 -10.49 -2.65 -30.83
C LEU A 192 -9.94 -1.37 -31.48
N GLN A 193 -10.29 -1.10 -32.75
CA GLN A 193 -9.90 0.14 -33.43
C GLN A 193 -10.51 1.36 -32.72
N ALA A 194 -11.83 1.34 -32.46
CA ALA A 194 -12.48 2.44 -31.74
C ALA A 194 -11.90 2.70 -30.37
N LEU A 195 -11.57 1.64 -29.62
CA LEU A 195 -10.91 1.75 -28.32
C LEU A 195 -9.49 2.33 -28.43
N ARG A 196 -8.74 1.98 -29.48
CA ARG A 196 -7.38 2.50 -29.74
C ARG A 196 -7.40 4.00 -30.04
N GLU A 197 -8.42 4.48 -30.74
CA GLU A 197 -8.58 5.89 -31.14
C GLU A 197 -9.21 6.74 -30.02
N ALA A 198 -9.85 6.11 -29.04
CA ALA A 198 -10.50 6.79 -27.92
C ALA A 198 -9.48 7.53 -27.04
N THR A 199 -9.96 8.59 -26.40
CA THR A 199 -9.20 9.30 -25.37
C THR A 199 -9.29 8.56 -24.03
N TRP A 200 -8.17 8.08 -23.52
CA TRP A 200 -8.08 7.33 -22.28
C TRP A 200 -7.72 8.23 -21.09
N LEU A 201 -8.46 8.07 -20.02
CA LEU A 201 -8.15 8.63 -18.71
C LEU A 201 -7.38 7.57 -17.94
N LEU A 202 -6.17 7.88 -17.52
CA LEU A 202 -5.23 6.92 -16.97
C LEU A 202 -4.79 7.31 -15.56
N ARG A 203 -4.37 6.32 -14.78
CA ARG A 203 -3.70 6.53 -13.53
C ARG A 203 -2.24 6.95 -13.77
N GLU A 204 -1.66 7.53 -12.74
CA GLU A 204 -0.26 7.96 -12.69
C GLU A 204 0.71 6.77 -12.71
N THR A 205 1.97 7.07 -13.05
CA THR A 205 3.08 6.12 -12.95
C THR A 205 3.27 5.65 -11.49
N GLY A 206 3.54 4.36 -11.29
CA GLY A 206 3.62 3.74 -9.96
C GLY A 206 2.28 3.25 -9.41
N SER A 207 1.17 3.51 -10.13
CA SER A 207 -0.13 2.88 -9.85
C SER A 207 -0.17 1.46 -10.40
N GLY A 208 -0.51 0.48 -9.55
CA GLY A 208 -0.75 -0.89 -9.99
C GLY A 208 -1.93 -1.00 -10.97
N THR A 209 -2.97 -0.16 -10.82
CA THR A 209 -4.06 -0.09 -11.82
C THR A 209 -3.52 0.35 -13.18
N ARG A 210 -2.61 1.34 -13.24
CA ARG A 210 -2.00 1.78 -14.49
C ARG A 210 -1.19 0.66 -15.13
N GLU A 211 -0.32 0.04 -14.36
CA GLU A 211 0.55 -1.02 -14.86
C GLU A 211 -0.26 -2.19 -15.41
N ILE A 212 -1.27 -2.67 -14.67
CA ILE A 212 -2.13 -3.76 -15.12
C ILE A 212 -2.99 -3.33 -16.33
N THR A 213 -3.51 -2.11 -16.34
CA THR A 213 -4.24 -1.59 -17.51
C THR A 213 -3.37 -1.62 -18.77
N ASP A 214 -2.12 -1.17 -18.65
CA ASP A 214 -1.17 -1.21 -19.76
C ASP A 214 -0.85 -2.66 -20.17
N GLN A 215 -0.60 -3.57 -19.22
CA GLN A 215 -0.33 -4.99 -19.49
C GLN A 215 -1.50 -5.71 -20.18
N LEU A 216 -2.74 -5.40 -19.80
CA LEU A 216 -3.93 -6.06 -20.34
C LEU A 216 -4.41 -5.43 -21.67
N LEU A 217 -4.28 -4.12 -21.84
CA LEU A 217 -4.84 -3.45 -23.01
C LEU A 217 -3.85 -3.29 -24.17
N ILE A 218 -2.57 -3.02 -23.89
CA ILE A 218 -1.57 -2.77 -24.97
C ILE A 218 -1.40 -3.97 -25.90
N PRO A 219 -1.42 -5.24 -25.47
CA PRO A 219 -1.38 -6.37 -26.39
C PRO A 219 -2.50 -6.39 -27.44
N HIS A 220 -3.67 -5.85 -27.11
CA HIS A 220 -4.84 -5.80 -27.99
C HIS A 220 -4.96 -4.48 -28.75
N LEU A 221 -4.61 -3.37 -28.09
CA LEU A 221 -4.79 -2.03 -28.65
C LEU A 221 -3.50 -1.46 -29.25
N HIS A 222 -2.35 -2.09 -29.03
CA HIS A 222 -0.99 -1.65 -29.40
C HIS A 222 -0.54 -0.35 -28.72
N ARG A 223 -1.45 0.56 -28.48
CA ARG A 223 -1.24 1.82 -27.75
C ARG A 223 -2.54 2.31 -27.16
N LEU A 224 -2.45 3.05 -26.07
CA LEU A 224 -3.51 3.88 -25.53
C LEU A 224 -3.23 5.33 -25.93
N ARG A 225 -4.28 6.08 -26.31
CA ARG A 225 -4.17 7.53 -26.53
C ARG A 225 -4.46 8.25 -25.21
N PRO A 226 -3.45 8.68 -24.45
CA PRO A 226 -3.68 9.31 -23.16
C PRO A 226 -4.33 10.68 -23.37
N GLY A 227 -5.39 10.95 -22.61
CA GLY A 227 -6.02 12.26 -22.53
C GLY A 227 -5.56 13.01 -21.30
N MET A 228 -5.79 12.41 -20.13
CA MET A 228 -5.42 12.97 -18.84
C MET A 228 -4.89 11.88 -17.94
N GLU A 229 -3.98 12.26 -17.02
CA GLU A 229 -3.46 11.40 -15.97
C GLU A 229 -3.91 11.92 -14.62
N PHE A 230 -4.28 11.00 -13.72
CA PHE A 230 -4.80 11.31 -12.39
C PHE A 230 -4.15 10.44 -11.32
N GLY A 231 -3.88 11.01 -10.15
CA GLY A 231 -3.39 10.31 -8.97
C GLY A 231 -4.48 9.56 -8.16
N SER A 232 -5.72 9.47 -8.67
CA SER A 232 -6.84 8.88 -7.92
C SER A 232 -7.85 8.20 -8.84
N SER A 233 -8.22 6.95 -8.52
CA SER A 233 -9.28 6.21 -9.21
C SER A 233 -10.64 6.90 -9.08
N GLU A 234 -10.92 7.54 -7.94
CA GLU A 234 -12.14 8.30 -7.74
C GLU A 234 -12.22 9.52 -8.67
N ALA A 235 -11.12 10.25 -8.84
CA ALA A 235 -11.07 11.37 -9.77
C ALA A 235 -11.29 10.92 -11.23
N ILE A 236 -10.67 9.82 -11.65
CA ILE A 236 -10.85 9.25 -12.99
C ILE A 236 -12.30 8.81 -13.19
N LYS A 237 -12.89 8.11 -12.24
CA LYS A 237 -14.30 7.68 -12.29
C LYS A 237 -15.23 8.85 -12.56
N ARG A 238 -15.05 9.96 -11.84
CA ARG A 238 -15.85 11.18 -12.01
C ARG A 238 -15.57 11.90 -13.33
N ALA A 239 -14.31 11.95 -13.76
CA ALA A 239 -13.93 12.51 -15.03
C ALA A 239 -14.54 11.74 -16.22
N ALA A 240 -14.57 10.40 -16.14
CA ALA A 240 -15.23 9.56 -17.12
C ALA A 240 -16.74 9.78 -17.14
N ALA A 241 -17.39 9.90 -15.99
CA ALA A 241 -18.82 10.21 -15.87
C ALA A 241 -19.16 11.59 -16.43
N SER A 242 -18.22 12.54 -16.37
CA SER A 242 -18.35 13.88 -16.98
C SER A 242 -18.07 13.90 -18.49
N GLY A 243 -17.78 12.74 -19.11
CA GLY A 243 -17.57 12.64 -20.55
C GLY A 243 -16.19 13.03 -21.05
N LEU A 244 -15.19 13.21 -20.19
CA LEU A 244 -13.83 13.64 -20.56
C LEU A 244 -13.05 12.55 -21.33
N GLY A 245 -13.48 11.30 -21.25
CA GLY A 245 -12.86 10.17 -21.92
C GLY A 245 -13.38 8.84 -21.41
N ILE A 246 -12.72 7.77 -21.84
CA ILE A 246 -12.98 6.41 -21.34
C ILE A 246 -11.88 5.97 -20.37
N THR A 247 -12.18 5.02 -19.52
CA THR A 247 -11.19 4.48 -18.58
C THR A 247 -11.40 2.99 -18.35
N CYS A 248 -10.37 2.31 -17.85
CA CYS A 248 -10.44 0.93 -17.39
C CYS A 248 -10.15 0.91 -15.89
N LEU A 249 -11.15 0.56 -15.10
CA LEU A 249 -11.10 0.56 -13.64
C LEU A 249 -11.68 -0.74 -13.08
N SER A 250 -11.38 -1.03 -11.82
CA SER A 250 -12.02 -2.12 -11.08
C SER A 250 -13.53 -1.92 -11.04
N HIS A 251 -14.27 -3.03 -11.13
CA HIS A 251 -15.72 -3.03 -11.02
C HIS A 251 -16.17 -2.37 -9.70
N CYS A 252 -15.54 -2.71 -8.58
CA CYS A 252 -15.89 -2.14 -7.28
C CYS A 252 -15.71 -0.61 -7.18
N VAL A 253 -14.84 -0.03 -8.02
CA VAL A 253 -14.63 1.42 -8.07
C VAL A 253 -15.81 2.14 -8.72
N VAL A 254 -16.41 1.54 -9.74
CA VAL A 254 -17.38 2.22 -10.62
C VAL A 254 -18.82 1.78 -10.39
N GLU A 255 -19.02 0.79 -9.54
CA GLU A 255 -20.32 0.15 -9.28
C GLU A 255 -21.42 1.15 -8.92
N ASP A 256 -21.15 2.09 -8.04
CA ASP A 256 -22.07 3.13 -7.60
C ASP A 256 -22.57 4.01 -8.76
N LEU A 257 -21.66 4.41 -9.67
CA LEU A 257 -22.01 5.24 -10.82
C LEU A 257 -22.63 4.43 -11.98
N LEU A 258 -22.33 3.13 -12.04
CA LEU A 258 -23.04 2.21 -12.95
C LEU A 258 -24.49 2.04 -12.50
N GLN A 259 -24.72 1.80 -11.22
CA GLN A 259 -26.07 1.70 -10.64
C GLN A 259 -26.86 3.01 -10.78
N ALA A 260 -26.19 4.14 -10.61
CA ALA A 260 -26.78 5.47 -10.81
C ALA A 260 -27.02 5.84 -12.29
N GLY A 261 -26.54 5.03 -13.25
CA GLY A 261 -26.62 5.32 -14.67
C GLY A 261 -25.73 6.49 -15.16
N SER A 262 -24.85 6.99 -14.32
CA SER A 262 -23.88 8.04 -14.67
C SER A 262 -22.68 7.53 -15.46
N LEU A 263 -22.38 6.24 -15.33
CA LEU A 263 -21.45 5.48 -16.16
C LEU A 263 -22.16 4.28 -16.80
N VAL A 264 -21.63 3.83 -17.90
CA VAL A 264 -21.96 2.55 -18.53
C VAL A 264 -20.70 1.73 -18.78
N ALA A 265 -20.83 0.41 -18.72
CA ALA A 265 -19.81 -0.54 -19.11
C ALA A 265 -20.22 -1.15 -20.48
N PRO A 266 -19.86 -0.52 -21.60
CA PRO A 266 -20.25 -1.01 -22.92
C PRO A 266 -19.53 -2.33 -23.22
N ALA A 267 -20.21 -3.25 -23.87
CA ALA A 267 -19.58 -4.46 -24.38
C ALA A 267 -18.46 -4.10 -25.36
N THR A 268 -17.31 -4.73 -25.22
CA THR A 268 -16.13 -4.52 -26.08
C THR A 268 -15.69 -5.82 -26.73
N GLN A 269 -14.79 -5.73 -27.71
CA GLN A 269 -14.10 -6.89 -28.29
C GLN A 269 -12.88 -7.34 -27.48
N LEU A 270 -12.60 -6.69 -26.34
CA LEU A 270 -11.55 -7.14 -25.41
C LEU A 270 -11.97 -8.44 -24.72
N PRO A 271 -11.01 -9.28 -24.31
CA PRO A 271 -11.28 -10.40 -23.43
C PRO A 271 -11.72 -9.90 -22.04
N ARG A 272 -12.12 -10.82 -21.18
CA ARG A 272 -12.32 -10.50 -19.76
C ARG A 272 -10.99 -10.04 -19.16
N LEU A 273 -11.00 -8.91 -18.48
CA LEU A 273 -9.80 -8.30 -17.90
C LEU A 273 -9.82 -8.55 -16.40
N THR A 274 -8.91 -9.37 -15.92
CA THR A 274 -8.78 -9.67 -14.50
C THR A 274 -7.37 -9.38 -14.00
N ARG A 275 -7.26 -9.12 -12.70
CA ARG A 275 -5.99 -8.95 -12.00
C ARG A 275 -6.03 -9.60 -10.63
N GLN A 276 -4.88 -9.77 -10.03
CA GLN A 276 -4.75 -10.22 -8.64
C GLN A 276 -4.47 -9.05 -7.72
N PHE A 277 -5.18 -8.98 -6.62
CA PHE A 277 -4.75 -8.24 -5.45
C PHE A 277 -3.76 -9.07 -4.66
N ASN A 278 -2.73 -8.44 -4.14
CA ASN A 278 -1.65 -9.10 -3.43
C ASN A 278 -1.51 -8.55 -2.02
N LEU A 279 -1.28 -9.45 -1.08
CA LEU A 279 -0.84 -9.14 0.26
C LEU A 279 0.68 -9.06 0.28
N LEU A 280 1.23 -7.96 0.81
CA LEU A 280 2.65 -7.74 1.00
C LEU A 280 3.03 -7.82 2.46
N VAL A 281 4.08 -8.57 2.74
CA VAL A 281 4.76 -8.58 4.05
C VAL A 281 6.27 -8.59 3.83
N PRO A 282 7.08 -7.99 4.72
CA PRO A 282 8.53 -8.11 4.65
C PRO A 282 8.95 -9.57 4.79
N GLY A 283 9.71 -10.11 3.82
CA GLY A 283 10.02 -11.54 3.74
C GLY A 283 10.75 -12.13 4.96
N LYS A 284 11.45 -11.30 5.73
CA LYS A 284 12.19 -11.69 6.96
C LYS A 284 11.46 -11.34 8.26
N LYS A 285 10.26 -10.76 8.20
CA LYS A 285 9.51 -10.33 9.38
C LYS A 285 8.78 -11.48 10.01
N ARG A 286 8.94 -11.68 11.33
CA ARG A 286 8.01 -12.50 12.10
C ARG A 286 6.68 -11.78 12.20
N LEU A 287 5.61 -12.45 11.80
CA LEU A 287 4.27 -11.90 11.91
C LEU A 287 3.94 -11.63 13.39
N THR A 288 3.45 -10.44 13.67
CA THR A 288 2.81 -10.17 14.95
C THR A 288 1.47 -10.89 15.03
N ARG A 289 0.93 -11.10 16.22
CA ARG A 289 -0.39 -11.73 16.37
C ARG A 289 -1.48 -10.98 15.62
N GLY A 290 -1.45 -9.65 15.65
CA GLY A 290 -2.43 -8.85 14.91
C GLY A 290 -2.34 -9.03 13.39
N MET A 291 -1.12 -9.11 12.86
CA MET A 291 -0.89 -9.43 11.45
C MET A 291 -1.39 -10.83 11.10
N ASP A 292 -1.01 -11.84 11.88
CA ASP A 292 -1.45 -13.24 11.66
C ASP A 292 -2.98 -13.36 11.68
N LEU A 293 -3.65 -12.72 12.62
CA LEU A 293 -5.11 -12.73 12.70
C LEU A 293 -5.76 -12.04 11.49
N LEU A 294 -5.23 -10.89 11.05
CA LEU A 294 -5.75 -10.19 9.88
C LEU A 294 -5.50 -10.97 8.60
N ILE A 295 -4.33 -11.60 8.44
CA ILE A 295 -4.01 -12.45 7.28
C ILE A 295 -4.98 -13.63 7.20
N ARG A 296 -5.19 -14.34 8.29
CA ARG A 296 -6.16 -15.45 8.35
C ARG A 296 -7.60 -15.01 8.09
N TYR A 297 -7.94 -13.80 8.49
CA TYR A 297 -9.24 -13.21 8.14
C TYR A 297 -9.35 -13.01 6.63
N LEU A 298 -8.36 -12.39 6.01
CA LEU A 298 -8.31 -12.15 4.57
C LEU A 298 -8.34 -13.45 3.75
N GLU A 299 -7.64 -14.50 4.20
CA GLU A 299 -7.64 -15.81 3.55
C GLU A 299 -9.03 -16.48 3.57
N ARG A 300 -9.80 -16.31 4.66
CA ARG A 300 -11.17 -16.86 4.77
C ARG A 300 -12.17 -16.12 3.89
N GLU A 301 -12.10 -14.79 3.84
CA GLU A 301 -12.94 -13.96 2.97
C GLU A 301 -12.80 -14.30 1.48
N CYS A 302 -11.69 -14.92 1.09
CA CYS A 302 -11.46 -15.36 -0.29
C CYS A 302 -11.94 -16.79 -0.58
N ALA A 303 -12.24 -17.57 0.45
CA ALA A 303 -12.71 -18.95 0.31
C ALA A 303 -14.24 -19.07 0.27
N GLU A 304 -14.95 -18.00 0.64
CA GLU A 304 -16.40 -17.85 0.52
C GLU A 304 -16.80 -17.15 -0.80
#